data_7fa746b158450dca62eaf351b5705c0e
#
_entry.id   7fa746b158450dca62eaf351b5705c0e
#
_cell.length_a   1.000
_cell.length_b   1.000
_cell.length_c   1.000
_cell.angle_alpha   90.00
_cell.angle_beta   90.00
_cell.angle_gamma   90.00
#
_symmetry.space_group_name_H-M   'P 1'
#
loop_
_entity.id
_entity.type
_entity.pdbx_description
1 polymer ?
#
loop_
_entity_poly.entity_id
_entity_poly.type
_entity_poly.pdbx_seq_one_letter_code
_entity_poly.pdbx_strand_id
1 'polypeptide(L)' 'EYRLNMARKLLNDSEMSITDISYHCGFSSNAYFGKVFREKYGITPLQYRNRAIDKRSVLN' A
#
# COMPACT_ATOMS: atom_id res chain seq x y z
N GLU A 1 7.27 4.70 10.17
CA GLU A 1 8.13 4.66 8.98
C GLU A 1 8.41 3.25 8.53
N TYR A 2 8.88 2.43 9.45
CA TYR A 2 9.15 1.04 9.14
C TYR A 2 7.89 0.31 8.64
N ARG A 3 6.76 0.56 9.31
CA ARG A 3 5.49 -0.07 8.93
C ARG A 3 5.03 0.38 7.55
N LEU A 4 5.17 1.67 7.26
CA LEU A 4 4.77 2.18 5.96
C LEU A 4 5.67 1.67 4.84
N ASN A 5 6.97 1.54 5.11
CA ASN A 5 7.88 0.98 4.11
C ASN A 5 7.53 -0.47 3.79
N MET A 6 7.22 -1.26 4.82
CA MET A 6 6.82 -2.65 4.61
C MET A 6 5.51 -2.73 3.83
N ALA A 7 4.53 -1.87 4.18
CA ALA A 7 3.27 -1.85 3.48
C ALA A 7 3.45 -1.52 1.99
N ARG A 8 4.31 -0.54 1.72
CA ARG A 8 4.59 -0.16 0.34
C ARG A 8 5.15 -1.32 -0.46
N LYS A 9 6.08 -2.08 0.14
CA LYS A 9 6.64 -3.25 -0.54
C LYS A 9 5.57 -4.30 -0.80
N LEU A 10 4.71 -4.55 0.16
CA LEU A 10 3.64 -5.55 -0.01
C LEU A 10 2.64 -5.11 -1.07
N LEU A 11 2.33 -3.82 -1.13
CA LEU A 11 1.45 -3.30 -2.18
C LEU A 11 2.02 -3.54 -3.56
N ASN A 12 3.33 -3.43 -3.67
CA ASN A 12 4.03 -3.53 -4.94
C ASN A 12 4.34 -4.99 -5.32
N ASP A 13 4.71 -5.83 -4.35
CA ASP A 13 5.28 -7.13 -4.62
C ASP A 13 4.40 -8.31 -4.25
N SER A 14 3.22 -8.09 -3.68
CA SER A 14 2.34 -9.18 -3.29
C SER A 14 0.93 -8.95 -3.76
N GLU A 15 0.09 -9.99 -3.66
CA GLU A 15 -1.32 -9.89 -4.00
C GLU A 15 -2.21 -9.78 -2.77
N MET A 16 -1.63 -9.51 -1.61
CA MET A 16 -2.41 -9.31 -0.40
C MET A 16 -3.37 -8.15 -0.58
N SER A 17 -4.56 -8.28 0.00
CA SER A 17 -5.52 -7.18 -0.03
C SER A 17 -5.00 -5.99 0.76
N ILE A 18 -5.52 -4.81 0.48
CA ILE A 18 -5.15 -3.60 1.22
C ILE A 18 -5.42 -3.79 2.70
N THR A 19 -6.57 -4.38 3.03
CA THR A 19 -6.94 -4.62 4.43
C THR A 19 -5.96 -5.58 5.10
N ASP A 20 -5.61 -6.67 4.43
CA ASP A 20 -4.66 -7.63 4.98
C ASP A 20 -3.30 -6.99 5.21
N ILE A 21 -2.85 -6.17 4.28
CA ILE A 21 -1.58 -5.47 4.43
C ILE A 21 -1.59 -4.57 5.65
N SER A 22 -2.69 -3.84 5.85
CA SER A 22 -2.78 -2.92 6.99
C SER A 22 -2.63 -3.68 8.31
N TYR A 23 -3.31 -4.80 8.47
CA TYR A 23 -3.20 -5.59 9.69
C TYR A 23 -1.86 -6.28 9.81
N HIS A 24 -1.33 -6.78 8.72
CA HIS A 24 -0.02 -7.43 8.74
C HIS A 24 1.07 -6.47 9.20
N CYS A 25 0.95 -5.21 8.82
CA CYS A 25 1.94 -4.20 9.17
C CYS A 25 1.69 -3.56 10.55
N GLY A 26 0.68 -4.03 11.26
CA GLY A 26 0.45 -3.60 12.63
C GLY A 26 -0.43 -2.36 12.79
N PHE A 27 -1.20 -2.00 11.77
CA PHE A 27 -2.13 -0.89 11.89
C PHE A 27 -3.43 -1.36 12.55
N SER A 28 -4.01 -0.50 13.38
CA SER A 28 -5.19 -0.85 14.13
C SER A 28 -6.44 -0.91 13.26
N SER A 29 -6.46 -0.19 12.15
CA SER A 29 -7.59 -0.22 11.24
C SER A 29 -7.13 0.10 9.83
N ASN A 30 -7.92 -0.36 8.85
CA ASN A 30 -7.68 -0.06 7.46
C ASN A 30 -7.80 1.43 7.17
N ALA A 31 -8.77 2.09 7.82
CA ALA A 31 -8.97 3.52 7.63
C ALA A 31 -7.77 4.32 8.11
N TYR A 32 -7.23 3.95 9.27
CA TYR A 32 -6.06 4.64 9.80
C TYR A 32 -4.85 4.42 8.89
N PHE A 33 -4.67 3.19 8.43
CA PHE A 33 -3.58 2.88 7.52
C PHE A 33 -3.66 3.76 6.25
N GLY A 34 -4.85 3.85 5.67
CA GLY A 34 -5.03 4.67 4.47
C GLY A 34 -4.69 6.12 4.70
N LYS A 35 -5.10 6.64 5.87
CA LYS A 35 -4.84 8.03 6.20
C LYS A 35 -3.35 8.31 6.32
N VAL A 36 -2.63 7.50 7.11
CA VAL A 36 -1.20 7.76 7.32
C VAL A 36 -0.39 7.50 6.05
N PHE A 37 -0.80 6.52 5.25
CA PHE A 37 -0.13 6.25 4.00
C PHE A 37 -0.25 7.45 3.06
N ARG A 38 -1.46 7.99 2.95
CA ARG A 38 -1.68 9.15 2.08
C ARG A 38 -0.91 10.37 2.57
N GLU A 39 -0.84 10.56 3.88
CA GLU A 39 -0.08 11.68 4.44
C GLU A 39 1.41 11.56 4.13
N LYS A 40 1.92 10.34 4.13
CA LYS A 40 3.35 10.11 3.86
C LYS A 40 3.67 10.18 2.38
N TYR A 41 2.86 9.57 1.54
CA TYR A 41 3.20 9.37 0.13
C TYR A 41 2.35 10.20 -0.83
N GLY A 42 1.33 10.90 -0.34
CA GLY A 42 0.51 11.76 -1.16
C GLY A 42 -0.62 11.06 -1.92
N ILE A 43 -0.69 9.75 -1.88
CA ILE A 43 -1.76 8.98 -2.53
C ILE A 43 -2.18 7.85 -1.60
N THR A 44 -3.37 7.29 -1.87
CA THR A 44 -3.87 6.19 -1.07
C THR A 44 -3.15 4.88 -1.41
N PRO A 45 -3.21 3.89 -0.50
CA PRO A 45 -2.63 2.58 -0.81
C PRO A 45 -3.19 1.96 -2.09
N LEU A 46 -4.49 2.11 -2.33
CA LEU A 46 -5.10 1.55 -3.54
C LEU A 46 -4.57 2.24 -4.78
N GLN A 47 -4.47 3.57 -4.73
CA GLN A 47 -3.91 4.32 -5.84
C GLN A 47 -2.46 3.93 -6.11
N TYR A 48 -1.71 3.73 -5.06
CA TYR A 48 -0.32 3.29 -5.20
C TYR A 48 -0.24 1.93 -5.89
N ARG A 49 -1.07 0.98 -5.46
CA ARG A 49 -1.08 -0.35 -6.07
C ARG A 49 -1.48 -0.29 -7.54
N ASN A 50 -2.49 0.51 -7.86
CA ASN A 50 -2.94 0.62 -9.25
C ASN A 50 -1.85 1.20 -10.14
N ARG A 51 -1.09 2.16 -9.63
CA ARG A 51 0.02 2.73 -10.39
C ARG A 51 1.12 1.70 -10.64
N ALA A 52 1.40 0.85 -9.66
CA ALA A 52 2.41 -0.19 -9.81
C ALA A 52 1.96 -1.21 -10.87
N ILE A 53 0.67 -1.56 -10.85
CA ILE A 53 0.11 -2.49 -11.83
C ILE A 53 0.19 -1.88 -13.23
N ASP A 54 -0.18 -0.60 -13.36
CA ASP A 54 -0.12 0.09 -14.65
C ASP A 54 1.30 0.12 -15.20
N LYS A 55 2.28 0.38 -14.34
CA LYS A 55 3.67 0.39 -14.78
C LYS A 55 4.10 -0.96 -15.28
N ARG A 56 3.68 -2.02 -14.59
CA ARG A 56 4.04 -3.37 -15.03
C ARG A 56 3.39 -3.71 -16.36
N SER A 57 2.15 -3.27 -16.55
CA SER A 57 1.44 -3.50 -17.81
C SER A 57 2.13 -2.80 -18.97
N VAL A 58 2.57 -1.59 -18.75
CA VAL A 58 3.26 -0.81 -19.79
C VAL A 58 4.56 -1.47 -20.20
N LEU A 59 5.27 -2.05 -19.25
CA LEU A 59 6.56 -2.67 -19.51
C LEU A 59 6.44 -4.02 -20.22
N ASN A 60 5.26 -4.62 -20.20
CA ASN A 60 5.03 -5.88 -20.89
C ASN A 60 4.69 -5.65 -22.35
#